data_015239ce6669f1f0a357cdb1bb13cba3
#
_entry.id   015239ce6669f1f0a357cdb1bb13cba3
#
_cell.length_a   1.000
_cell.length_b   1.000
_cell.length_c   1.000
_cell.angle_alpha   90.00
_cell.angle_beta   90.00
_cell.angle_gamma   90.00
#
_symmetry.space_group_name_H-M   'P 1'
#
loop_
_entity.id
_entity.type
_entity.pdbx_description
1 polymer ?
#
loop_
_entity_poly.entity_id
_entity_poly.type
_entity_poly.pdbx_seq_one_letter_code
_entity_poly.pdbx_strand_id
1 'polypeptide(L)'
;PVTSAKDMYQAVMESAKEQDIIVKAAAVADYTPAHTADEKIKKSEGELSLALEKTTDILAELGKNKGKTVLCGFSMETEHMLENSRVKREKKNLDMIAANNLKQQGAGFAGDTNVLTLITEKWEKELALMSKDEAAKCLLDELLKLKIVNSK
;
A
#
# COMPACT_ATOMS: atom_id res chain seq x y z
N PRO A 1 8.44 -3.67 -16.04
CA PRO A 1 7.82 -2.34 -15.94
C PRO A 1 6.33 -2.43 -16.20
N VAL A 2 5.52 -1.69 -15.44
CA VAL A 2 4.06 -1.61 -15.60
C VAL A 2 3.68 -0.14 -15.75
N THR A 3 2.65 0.15 -16.55
CA THR A 3 2.27 1.53 -16.88
C THR A 3 0.89 1.92 -16.35
N SER A 4 0.03 0.93 -16.07
CA SER A 4 -1.31 1.17 -15.56
C SER A 4 -1.59 0.40 -14.27
N ALA A 5 -2.65 0.77 -13.54
CA ALA A 5 -3.13 0.03 -12.37
C ALA A 5 -3.53 -1.41 -12.76
N LYS A 6 -4.08 -1.60 -13.95
CA LYS A 6 -4.46 -2.90 -14.51
C LYS A 6 -3.23 -3.79 -14.77
N ASP A 7 -2.18 -3.22 -15.37
CA ASP A 7 -0.93 -3.96 -15.62
C ASP A 7 -0.27 -4.35 -14.30
N MET A 8 -0.25 -3.43 -13.33
CA MET A 8 0.26 -3.71 -11.99
C MET A 8 -0.54 -4.82 -11.31
N TYR A 9 -1.87 -4.79 -11.40
CA TYR A 9 -2.71 -5.85 -10.85
C TYR A 9 -2.33 -7.22 -11.43
N GLN A 10 -2.25 -7.34 -12.75
CA GLN A 10 -1.90 -8.59 -13.41
C GLN A 10 -0.52 -9.10 -13.00
N ALA A 11 0.50 -8.24 -13.06
CA ALA A 11 1.87 -8.61 -12.70
C ALA A 11 2.00 -9.02 -11.23
N VAL A 12 1.32 -8.31 -10.32
CA VAL A 12 1.35 -8.63 -8.89
C VAL A 12 0.64 -9.95 -8.60
N MET A 13 -0.55 -10.18 -9.18
CA MET A 13 -1.30 -11.43 -8.94
C MET A 13 -0.59 -12.67 -9.50
N GLU A 14 0.15 -12.52 -10.59
CA GLU A 14 0.98 -13.59 -11.13
C GLU A 14 2.18 -13.89 -10.21
N SER A 15 2.93 -12.86 -9.86
CA SER A 15 4.13 -12.99 -9.00
C SER A 15 3.81 -13.44 -7.58
N ALA A 16 2.64 -13.07 -7.05
CA ALA A 16 2.25 -13.35 -5.66
C ALA A 16 2.18 -14.85 -5.32
N LYS A 17 1.96 -15.70 -6.31
CA LYS A 17 1.76 -17.16 -6.12
C LYS A 17 2.98 -17.86 -5.51
N GLU A 18 4.16 -17.31 -5.71
CA GLU A 18 5.44 -17.90 -5.32
C GLU A 18 6.14 -17.10 -4.19
N GLN A 19 5.45 -16.13 -3.60
CA GLN A 19 6.06 -15.25 -2.61
C GLN A 19 5.69 -15.65 -1.18
N ASP A 20 6.69 -15.67 -0.32
CA ASP A 20 6.52 -15.87 1.12
C ASP A 20 6.08 -14.60 1.85
N ILE A 21 6.55 -13.46 1.36
CA ILE A 21 6.27 -12.13 1.94
C ILE A 21 5.99 -11.17 0.78
N ILE A 22 4.91 -10.40 0.89
CA ILE A 22 4.57 -9.35 -0.06
C ILE A 22 4.44 -8.02 0.68
N VAL A 23 5.19 -7.02 0.24
CA VAL A 23 5.09 -5.63 0.72
C VAL A 23 4.58 -4.74 -0.39
N LYS A 24 3.36 -4.22 -0.25
CA LYS A 24 2.78 -3.27 -1.22
C LYS A 24 2.91 -1.85 -0.71
N ALA A 25 3.93 -1.14 -1.22
CA ALA A 25 4.22 0.26 -0.89
C ALA A 25 3.76 1.25 -1.98
N ALA A 26 3.49 0.77 -3.20
CA ALA A 26 3.09 1.64 -4.31
C ALA A 26 1.73 2.31 -4.07
N ALA A 27 1.66 3.61 -4.33
CA ALA A 27 0.42 4.39 -4.35
C ALA A 27 -0.27 4.19 -5.71
N VAL A 28 -1.28 3.34 -5.75
CA VAL A 28 -2.11 3.10 -6.95
C VAL A 28 -3.37 3.95 -6.82
N ALA A 29 -3.71 4.68 -7.89
CA ALA A 29 -4.92 5.50 -7.90
C ALA A 29 -6.18 4.64 -7.78
N ASP A 30 -7.15 5.09 -6.97
CA ASP A 30 -8.42 4.39 -6.76
C ASP A 30 -9.38 4.52 -7.95
N TYR A 31 -9.09 5.46 -8.86
CA TYR A 31 -9.91 5.74 -10.05
C TYR A 31 -9.04 5.89 -11.29
N THR A 32 -9.57 5.47 -12.41
CA THR A 32 -8.98 5.64 -13.75
C THR A 32 -10.03 6.21 -14.71
N PRO A 33 -9.65 6.91 -15.80
CA PRO A 33 -10.60 7.27 -16.84
C PRO A 33 -11.34 6.05 -17.38
N ALA A 34 -12.68 6.12 -17.44
CA ALA A 34 -13.51 5.04 -18.00
C ALA A 34 -13.26 4.83 -19.50
N HIS A 35 -12.84 5.88 -20.20
CA HIS A 35 -12.50 5.85 -21.62
C HIS A 35 -11.21 6.62 -21.87
N THR A 36 -10.30 6.03 -22.62
CA THR A 36 -9.10 6.69 -23.12
C THR A 36 -9.31 7.10 -24.58
N ALA A 37 -8.93 8.31 -24.93
CA ALA A 37 -8.95 8.76 -26.32
C ALA A 37 -7.72 8.24 -27.06
N ASP A 38 -7.89 7.73 -28.28
CA ASP A 38 -6.79 7.27 -29.12
C ASP A 38 -5.93 8.43 -29.64
N GLU A 39 -6.53 9.62 -29.69
CA GLU A 39 -5.86 10.83 -30.14
C GLU A 39 -5.94 11.95 -29.08
N LYS A 40 -5.07 12.96 -29.25
CA LYS A 40 -5.04 14.14 -28.40
C LYS A 40 -6.38 14.87 -28.40
N ILE A 41 -7.00 15.00 -27.23
CA ILE A 41 -8.21 15.80 -27.05
C ILE A 41 -7.87 17.27 -27.33
N LYS A 42 -8.52 17.86 -28.36
CA LYS A 42 -8.35 19.27 -28.70
C LYS A 42 -9.05 20.14 -27.65
N LYS A 43 -8.47 21.32 -27.36
CA LYS A 43 -9.13 22.32 -26.52
C LYS A 43 -10.46 22.72 -27.17
N SER A 44 -11.54 22.64 -26.41
CA SER A 44 -12.85 23.20 -26.77
C SER A 44 -13.14 24.38 -25.85
N GLU A 45 -13.99 25.31 -26.33
CA GLU A 45 -14.56 26.35 -25.45
C GLU A 45 -15.62 25.68 -24.58
N GLY A 46 -15.36 25.58 -23.26
CA GLY A 46 -16.28 25.01 -22.31
C GLY A 46 -15.61 24.08 -21.30
N GLU A 47 -16.43 23.51 -20.41
CA GLU A 47 -15.98 22.57 -19.37
C GLU A 47 -15.68 21.20 -19.99
N LEU A 48 -14.61 20.56 -19.53
CA LEU A 48 -14.30 19.17 -19.85
C LEU A 48 -14.72 18.29 -18.69
N SER A 49 -15.62 17.34 -18.95
CA SER A 49 -16.01 16.31 -17.97
C SER A 49 -15.35 14.98 -18.32
N LEU A 50 -14.72 14.36 -17.32
CA LEU A 50 -14.12 13.03 -17.44
C LEU A 50 -14.89 12.03 -16.58
N ALA A 51 -15.44 11.00 -17.23
CA ALA A 51 -16.00 9.86 -16.49
C ALA A 51 -14.85 9.01 -15.94
N LEU A 52 -14.94 8.70 -14.64
CA LEU A 52 -13.96 7.85 -13.94
C LEU A 52 -14.63 6.55 -13.50
N GLU A 53 -13.87 5.46 -13.54
CA GLU A 53 -14.24 4.16 -12.97
C GLU A 53 -13.25 3.75 -11.87
N LYS A 54 -13.69 2.88 -10.97
CA LYS A 54 -12.84 2.38 -9.87
C LYS A 54 -11.81 1.41 -10.41
N THR A 55 -10.57 1.57 -9.95
CA THR A 55 -9.51 0.57 -10.16
C THR A 55 -9.70 -0.62 -9.21
N THR A 56 -9.13 -1.75 -9.56
CA THR A 56 -9.11 -2.92 -8.69
C THR A 56 -8.19 -2.68 -7.49
N ASP A 57 -8.68 -2.91 -6.29
CA ASP A 57 -7.85 -2.84 -5.07
C ASP A 57 -6.95 -4.07 -4.97
N ILE A 58 -5.74 -3.92 -5.48
CA ILE A 58 -4.73 -5.00 -5.54
C ILE A 58 -4.46 -5.61 -4.17
N LEU A 59 -4.36 -4.77 -3.14
CA LEU A 59 -4.05 -5.22 -1.78
C LEU A 59 -5.20 -6.02 -1.16
N ALA A 60 -6.44 -5.62 -1.43
CA ALA A 60 -7.62 -6.37 -0.99
C ALA A 60 -7.73 -7.72 -1.72
N GLU A 61 -7.42 -7.77 -3.02
CA GLU A 61 -7.41 -9.03 -3.77
C GLU A 61 -6.30 -9.98 -3.30
N LEU A 62 -5.11 -9.47 -3.01
CA LEU A 62 -4.03 -10.25 -2.38
C LEU A 62 -4.49 -10.81 -1.03
N GLY A 63 -5.13 -10.01 -0.19
CA GLY A 63 -5.60 -10.44 1.13
C GLY A 63 -6.64 -11.56 1.10
N LYS A 64 -7.51 -11.58 0.08
CA LYS A 64 -8.47 -12.68 -0.13
C LYS A 64 -7.79 -14.01 -0.45
N ASN A 65 -6.65 -13.98 -1.12
CA ASN A 65 -6.00 -15.15 -1.70
C ASN A 65 -4.60 -15.41 -1.12
N LYS A 66 -4.21 -14.74 -0.03
CA LYS A 66 -2.82 -14.76 0.48
C LYS A 66 -2.33 -16.14 0.97
N GLY A 67 -3.25 -17.04 1.37
CA GLY A 67 -2.87 -18.33 1.94
C GLY A 67 -1.91 -18.18 3.15
N LYS A 68 -0.69 -18.73 3.04
CA LYS A 68 0.39 -18.61 4.04
C LYS A 68 1.36 -17.45 3.79
N THR A 69 1.13 -16.65 2.76
CA THR A 69 1.96 -15.47 2.44
C THR A 69 1.72 -14.39 3.48
N VAL A 70 2.80 -13.82 4.01
CA VAL A 70 2.71 -12.66 4.91
C VAL A 70 2.52 -11.40 4.07
N LEU A 71 1.43 -10.68 4.31
CA LEU A 71 1.04 -9.52 3.52
C LEU A 71 1.14 -8.24 4.33
N CYS A 72 1.94 -7.29 3.85
CA CYS A 72 2.09 -5.96 4.41
C CYS A 72 1.63 -4.89 3.43
N GLY A 73 0.80 -3.95 3.91
CA GLY A 73 0.41 -2.75 3.18
C GLY A 73 0.94 -1.49 3.83
N PHE A 74 0.85 -0.38 3.12
CA PHE A 74 1.10 0.96 3.66
C PHE A 74 -0.20 1.73 3.76
N SER A 75 -0.32 2.54 4.79
CA SER A 75 -1.36 3.55 4.89
C SER A 75 -0.76 4.91 5.16
N MET A 76 -1.44 5.91 4.66
CA MET A 76 -1.09 7.30 4.80
C MET A 76 -2.38 8.06 5.06
N GLU A 77 -2.53 8.51 6.30
CA GLU A 77 -3.74 9.15 6.78
C GLU A 77 -3.35 10.46 7.46
N THR A 78 -4.16 11.46 7.30
CA THR A 78 -3.96 12.77 7.94
C THR A 78 -4.71 12.90 9.26
N GLU A 79 -5.81 12.16 9.41
CA GLU A 79 -6.67 12.16 10.60
C GLU A 79 -6.96 10.73 11.03
N HIS A 80 -7.06 10.51 12.34
CA HIS A 80 -7.35 9.18 12.92
C HIS A 80 -6.46 8.06 12.36
N MET A 81 -5.18 8.37 12.07
CA MET A 81 -4.24 7.52 11.34
C MET A 81 -4.22 6.08 11.86
N LEU A 82 -4.07 5.89 13.16
CA LEU A 82 -3.98 4.54 13.74
C LEU A 82 -5.30 3.78 13.61
N GLU A 83 -6.42 4.43 13.89
CA GLU A 83 -7.75 3.83 13.81
C GLU A 83 -8.07 3.41 12.36
N ASN A 84 -7.91 4.32 11.41
CA ASN A 84 -8.13 4.04 9.99
C ASN A 84 -7.19 2.93 9.48
N SER A 85 -5.94 2.91 9.95
CA SER A 85 -4.96 1.88 9.58
C SER A 85 -5.34 0.50 10.13
N ARG A 86 -5.85 0.40 11.37
CA ARG A 86 -6.35 -0.85 11.94
C ARG A 86 -7.53 -1.40 11.12
N VAL A 87 -8.51 -0.55 10.84
CA VAL A 87 -9.67 -0.92 10.01
C VAL A 87 -9.23 -1.39 8.62
N LYS A 88 -8.28 -0.69 8.00
CA LYS A 88 -7.75 -1.03 6.69
C LYS A 88 -7.00 -2.36 6.70
N ARG A 89 -6.19 -2.62 7.77
CA ARG A 89 -5.50 -3.90 7.97
C ARG A 89 -6.50 -5.05 8.03
N GLU A 90 -7.50 -4.92 8.88
CA GLU A 90 -8.53 -5.95 9.09
C GLU A 90 -9.34 -6.19 7.80
N LYS A 91 -9.90 -5.12 7.22
CA LYS A 91 -10.73 -5.19 6.00
C LYS A 91 -10.03 -5.83 4.81
N LYS A 92 -8.71 -5.65 4.71
CA LYS A 92 -7.90 -6.20 3.61
C LYS A 92 -7.14 -7.47 4.01
N ASN A 93 -7.41 -8.03 5.19
CA ASN A 93 -6.78 -9.26 5.70
C ASN A 93 -5.24 -9.20 5.66
N LEU A 94 -4.66 -8.08 6.13
CA LEU A 94 -3.21 -7.91 6.18
C LEU A 94 -2.65 -8.45 7.49
N ASP A 95 -1.45 -9.03 7.45
CA ASP A 95 -0.70 -9.43 8.64
C ASP A 95 -0.09 -8.21 9.33
N MET A 96 0.33 -7.21 8.53
CA MET A 96 0.87 -5.95 9.01
C MET A 96 0.44 -4.79 8.13
N ILE A 97 0.26 -3.61 8.71
CA ILE A 97 0.18 -2.35 7.99
C ILE A 97 1.19 -1.37 8.57
N ALA A 98 1.96 -0.72 7.70
CA ALA A 98 2.87 0.36 8.05
C ALA A 98 2.16 1.70 7.86
N ALA A 99 1.80 2.33 8.96
CA ALA A 99 1.13 3.64 8.97
C ALA A 99 2.17 4.76 8.98
N ASN A 100 2.12 5.64 7.98
CA ASN A 100 3.00 6.79 7.86
C ASN A 100 2.35 8.01 8.50
N ASN A 101 3.03 8.63 9.46
CA ASN A 101 2.56 9.83 10.15
C ASN A 101 2.98 11.10 9.39
N LEU A 102 2.09 11.61 8.54
CA LEU A 102 2.37 12.83 7.75
C LEU A 102 2.38 14.13 8.58
N LYS A 103 1.84 14.12 9.80
CA LYS A 103 1.82 15.33 10.67
C LYS A 103 3.14 15.57 11.39
N GLN A 104 4.03 14.59 11.41
CA GLN A 104 5.31 14.70 12.10
C GLN A 104 6.34 15.37 11.20
N GLN A 105 7.00 16.40 11.73
CA GLN A 105 8.05 17.11 11.01
C GLN A 105 9.21 16.13 10.69
N GLY A 106 9.64 16.09 9.43
CA GLY A 106 10.65 15.14 8.96
C GLY A 106 10.08 13.82 8.41
N ALA A 107 8.77 13.57 8.56
CA ALA A 107 8.10 12.44 7.94
C ALA A 107 7.35 12.91 6.68
N GLY A 108 7.64 12.33 5.52
CA GLY A 108 6.93 12.69 4.29
C GLY A 108 7.58 12.19 3.00
N PHE A 109 6.94 12.47 1.87
CA PHE A 109 7.38 11.98 0.56
C PHE A 109 8.69 12.59 0.08
N ALA A 110 8.94 13.86 0.38
CA ALA A 110 10.06 14.62 -0.15
C ALA A 110 11.37 14.50 0.67
N GLY A 111 11.32 13.87 1.85
CA GLY A 111 12.50 13.69 2.72
C GLY A 111 13.08 12.29 2.65
N ASP A 112 14.29 12.13 3.16
CA ASP A 112 14.98 10.83 3.28
C ASP A 112 14.65 10.11 4.59
N THR A 113 13.88 10.74 5.47
CA THR A 113 13.45 10.21 6.77
C THR A 113 11.98 9.86 6.79
N ASN A 114 11.60 8.99 7.72
CA ASN A 114 10.21 8.61 7.95
C ASN A 114 9.95 8.25 9.42
N VAL A 115 8.68 8.36 9.82
CA VAL A 115 8.15 7.83 11.09
C VAL A 115 7.02 6.89 10.76
N LEU A 116 7.23 5.62 11.03
CA LEU A 116 6.25 4.57 10.77
C LEU A 116 5.73 4.00 12.07
N THR A 117 4.44 3.72 12.12
CA THR A 117 3.86 2.82 13.11
C THR A 117 3.52 1.50 12.43
N LEU A 118 4.14 0.42 12.88
CA LEU A 118 3.85 -0.94 12.43
C LEU A 118 2.68 -1.49 13.25
N ILE A 119 1.62 -1.93 12.59
CA ILE A 119 0.38 -2.38 13.22
C ILE A 119 0.10 -3.81 12.76
N THR A 120 0.02 -4.74 13.69
CA THR A 120 -0.41 -6.12 13.49
C THR A 120 -1.73 -6.38 14.25
N GLU A 121 -2.24 -7.59 14.23
CA GLU A 121 -3.36 -8.00 15.08
C GLU A 121 -3.01 -7.97 16.58
N LYS A 122 -1.77 -8.32 16.92
CA LYS A 122 -1.36 -8.58 18.32
C LYS A 122 -0.60 -7.43 18.96
N TRP A 123 0.04 -6.56 18.16
CA TRP A 123 0.88 -5.50 18.69
C TRP A 123 1.01 -4.33 17.70
N GLU A 124 1.37 -3.20 18.26
CA GLU A 124 1.73 -1.98 17.52
C GLU A 124 3.09 -1.50 17.99
N LYS A 125 3.89 -0.99 17.06
CA LYS A 125 5.25 -0.50 17.33
C LYS A 125 5.50 0.77 16.52
N GLU A 126 5.67 1.87 17.22
CA GLU A 126 6.13 3.11 16.62
C GLU A 126 7.65 3.05 16.45
N LEU A 127 8.12 3.32 15.25
CA LEU A 127 9.53 3.48 14.94
C LEU A 127 9.92 4.94 15.18
N ALA A 128 11.10 5.16 15.78
CA ALA A 128 11.66 6.51 15.90
C ALA A 128 11.86 7.14 14.49
N LEU A 129 12.05 8.45 14.45
CA LEU A 129 12.46 9.12 13.21
C LEU A 129 13.80 8.53 12.76
N MET A 130 13.84 7.95 11.58
CA MET A 130 14.99 7.31 10.99
C MET A 130 14.99 7.46 9.47
N SER A 131 16.08 7.08 8.81
CA SER A 131 16.12 7.03 7.35
C SER A 131 15.12 6.01 6.78
N LYS A 132 14.69 6.21 5.53
CA LYS A 132 13.80 5.25 4.85
C LYS A 132 14.43 3.86 4.74
N ASP A 133 15.74 3.77 4.58
CA ASP A 133 16.47 2.50 4.53
C ASP A 133 16.47 1.78 5.88
N GLU A 134 16.67 2.50 6.99
CA GLU A 134 16.57 1.92 8.33
C GLU A 134 15.13 1.48 8.64
N ALA A 135 14.14 2.30 8.29
CA ALA A 135 12.73 1.95 8.47
C ALA A 135 12.35 0.70 7.66
N ALA A 136 12.86 0.58 6.42
CA ALA A 136 12.65 -0.61 5.58
C ALA A 136 13.28 -1.86 6.20
N LYS A 137 14.49 -1.78 6.74
CA LYS A 137 15.14 -2.89 7.46
C LYS A 137 14.32 -3.31 8.68
N CYS A 138 13.91 -2.36 9.52
CA CYS A 138 13.06 -2.65 10.69
C CYS A 138 11.74 -3.32 10.27
N LEU A 139 11.10 -2.85 9.22
CA LEU A 139 9.88 -3.45 8.67
C LEU A 139 10.09 -4.90 8.24
N LEU A 140 11.14 -5.16 7.46
CA LEU A 140 11.47 -6.49 6.95
C LEU A 140 11.81 -7.46 8.08
N ASP A 141 12.54 -7.03 9.11
CA ASP A 141 12.85 -7.85 10.28
C ASP A 141 11.58 -8.28 11.03
N GLU A 142 10.60 -7.39 11.19
CA GLU A 142 9.35 -7.73 11.83
C GLU A 142 8.48 -8.66 10.96
N LEU A 143 8.48 -8.49 9.63
CA LEU A 143 7.78 -9.38 8.71
C LEU A 143 8.38 -10.79 8.69
N LEU A 144 9.70 -10.93 8.76
CA LEU A 144 10.38 -12.21 8.87
C LEU A 144 9.99 -12.94 10.16
N LYS A 145 9.88 -12.22 11.30
CA LYS A 145 9.40 -12.80 12.55
C LYS A 145 7.97 -13.32 12.43
N LEU A 146 7.07 -12.55 11.78
CA LEU A 146 5.70 -12.99 11.51
C LEU A 146 5.66 -14.25 10.65
N LYS A 147 6.49 -14.31 9.60
CA LYS A 147 6.56 -15.48 8.72
C LYS A 147 6.99 -16.74 9.48
N ILE A 148 7.99 -16.64 10.36
CA ILE A 148 8.46 -17.76 11.19
C ILE A 148 7.36 -18.26 12.13
N VAL A 149 6.59 -17.35 12.73
CA VAL A 149 5.48 -17.69 13.64
C VAL A 149 4.35 -18.39 12.89
N ASN A 150 4.00 -17.89 11.70
CA ASN A 150 2.89 -18.42 10.87
C ASN A 150 3.25 -19.75 10.17
N SER A 151 4.53 -20.14 10.18
CA SER A 151 5.00 -21.41 9.59
C SER A 151 4.99 -22.59 10.56
N LYS A 152 4.75 -22.33 11.83
CA LYS A 152 4.60 -23.35 12.90
C LYS A 152 3.13 -23.73 13.07
#